data_3552e1ac5473df568b34d45d1be947e6
#
_entry.id   3552e1ac5473df568b34d45d1be947e6
#
_cell.length_a   1.000
_cell.length_b   1.000
_cell.length_c   1.000
_cell.angle_alpha   90.00
_cell.angle_beta   90.00
_cell.angle_gamma   90.00
#
_symmetry.space_group_name_H-M   'P 1'
#
loop_
_entity.id
_entity.type
_entity.pdbx_description
1 polymer ?
#
loop_
_entity_poly.entity_id
_entity_poly.type
_entity_poly.pdbx_seq_one_letter_code
_entity_poly.pdbx_strand_id
1 'polypeptide(L)'
;MKTGTLVSALPLSTLLISVLLAGCSNDTDENAGASATSTEPVAGSAAVATAVPAASPRPNILLIISDDIGIDVNSSMYPGLIEGLAAKYGPEGLNHPQFSAITGKPASTPNLNQLARQGMAFTNTWAQPFCSPTRASILTGLFAAKAEVLTYADPLDQHYTSFVQMLKDEGGYSTGLFGKWHLAGLPGKDASYPGMKPKEAGFDIFKGNMHAALKTYWDYDYMVQDATTPANEWRNEAPPVKELPGIAPTTYGPVVKVADAIEWITAQEAGNPDKPWFTWLAFNLSHATTQQQPSAMMVPNADTLDAVSLKEMQDCGGEFGTQNTGTCSGEALMRAMTNSLDTIVGKMLSAVDALDPNTYVIFIGDNGTPMYGRPGLDFIDNMYITRTGRGKGTTYESGARVPFVIRGPNIGANGVSTEYVHASDIFSTTLALAGLSIPETVSNHDGSGTLAVDAVSLAPILFEGAATVRDPSEGYITTESLNLMTNSSRQVAARNASYKVVCSETTELDACEFFNLIDDPLEEFALVKPDSCSAEASVRWTTADPQWHFCRLNDVIAMQSFLHTAADAANQP
;
A
#
# COMPACT_ATOMS: atom_id res chain seq x y z
N MET A 1 -39.90 -16.50 50.82
CA MET A 1 -40.95 -17.12 50.00
C MET A 1 -40.26 -17.34 48.65
N LYS A 2 -39.69 -18.50 48.34
CA LYS A 2 -40.27 -19.66 47.67
C LYS A 2 -41.13 -19.21 46.50
N THR A 3 -40.89 -19.51 45.25
CA THR A 3 -40.57 -20.68 44.42
C THR A 3 -40.54 -20.16 43.00
N GLY A 4 -39.98 -20.70 41.96
CA GLY A 4 -39.64 -22.05 41.59
C GLY A 4 -39.21 -22.08 40.11
N THR A 5 -38.41 -23.02 39.83
CA THR A 5 -37.80 -23.48 38.59
C THR A 5 -38.82 -23.90 37.52
N LEU A 6 -38.51 -23.68 36.23
CA LEU A 6 -38.96 -24.61 35.17
C LEU A 6 -37.93 -24.67 34.05
N VAL A 7 -37.34 -25.85 33.94
CA VAL A 7 -36.49 -26.36 32.86
C VAL A 7 -37.43 -26.96 31.80
N SER A 8 -37.22 -26.67 30.53
CA SER A 8 -37.75 -27.52 29.46
C SER A 8 -36.69 -27.74 28.39
N ALA A 9 -36.25 -28.99 28.37
CA ALA A 9 -35.43 -29.58 27.30
C ALA A 9 -36.32 -30.05 26.15
N LEU A 10 -35.87 -29.95 24.92
CA LEU A 10 -36.41 -30.68 23.77
C LEU A 10 -35.29 -30.97 22.75
N PRO A 11 -35.44 -31.95 21.84
CA PRO A 11 -34.48 -33.03 21.70
C PRO A 11 -33.64 -32.94 20.43
N LEU A 12 -32.52 -33.68 20.43
CA LEU A 12 -31.68 -34.02 19.29
C LEU A 12 -32.47 -34.83 18.25
N SER A 13 -32.38 -34.43 16.97
CA SER A 13 -32.76 -35.27 15.83
C SER A 13 -31.50 -35.63 15.05
N THR A 14 -31.13 -36.89 15.16
CA THR A 14 -30.08 -37.57 14.39
C THR A 14 -30.56 -37.83 12.97
N LEU A 15 -29.82 -37.42 11.97
CA LEU A 15 -30.04 -37.80 10.58
C LEU A 15 -28.88 -38.69 10.12
N LEU A 16 -29.20 -39.96 9.85
CA LEU A 16 -28.33 -40.96 9.24
C LEU A 16 -28.24 -40.68 7.72
N ILE A 17 -27.02 -40.62 7.20
CA ILE A 17 -26.75 -40.70 5.75
C ILE A 17 -26.11 -42.06 5.48
N SER A 18 -26.81 -42.84 4.64
CA SER A 18 -26.38 -44.15 4.18
C SER A 18 -25.39 -44.01 3.03
N VAL A 19 -24.25 -44.70 3.17
CA VAL A 19 -23.24 -44.89 2.14
C VAL A 19 -23.62 -46.10 1.27
N LEU A 20 -23.68 -45.93 -0.03
CA LEU A 20 -23.76 -47.03 -1.00
C LEU A 20 -22.39 -47.18 -1.69
N LEU A 21 -21.76 -48.31 -1.37
CA LEU A 21 -20.58 -48.86 -2.06
C LEU A 21 -21.06 -49.78 -3.22
N ALA A 22 -20.49 -49.62 -4.38
CA ALA A 22 -20.40 -50.68 -5.41
C ALA A 22 -19.08 -50.40 -6.16
N GLY A 23 -18.12 -51.19 -6.22
CA GLY A 23 -17.89 -52.59 -6.43
C GLY A 23 -17.07 -52.75 -7.70
N CYS A 24 -15.73 -52.98 -7.54
CA CYS A 24 -14.80 -53.24 -8.65
C CYS A 24 -15.04 -54.60 -9.32
N SER A 25 -14.69 -54.73 -10.61
CA SER A 25 -14.06 -55.96 -11.10
C SER A 25 -13.13 -55.64 -12.28
N ASN A 26 -11.92 -56.11 -12.15
CA ASN A 26 -10.89 -56.27 -13.17
C ASN A 26 -11.28 -57.42 -14.12
N ASP A 27 -10.85 -57.31 -15.40
CA ASP A 27 -10.21 -58.47 -16.04
C ASP A 27 -9.31 -58.02 -17.18
N THR A 28 -8.13 -58.62 -17.18
CA THR A 28 -7.07 -58.61 -18.17
C THR A 28 -7.46 -59.48 -19.36
N ASP A 29 -7.02 -59.16 -20.62
CA ASP A 29 -6.13 -60.04 -21.36
C ASP A 29 -5.64 -59.45 -22.69
N GLU A 30 -4.42 -59.88 -23.04
CA GLU A 30 -3.64 -59.56 -24.22
C GLU A 30 -4.22 -60.14 -25.51
N ASN A 31 -4.00 -59.56 -26.69
CA ASN A 31 -3.07 -60.11 -27.67
C ASN A 31 -3.08 -59.36 -29.03
N ALA A 32 -1.93 -59.49 -29.70
CA ALA A 32 -1.46 -58.85 -30.89
C ALA A 32 -2.21 -59.26 -32.21
N GLY A 33 -2.11 -58.41 -33.24
CA GLY A 33 -2.41 -58.76 -34.62
C GLY A 33 -2.36 -57.58 -35.57
N ALA A 34 -1.25 -57.43 -36.28
CA ALA A 34 -1.11 -56.49 -37.41
C ALA A 34 -1.85 -56.96 -38.65
N SER A 35 -2.47 -56.06 -39.39
CA SER A 35 -2.53 -56.12 -40.85
C SER A 35 -2.92 -54.77 -41.46
N ALA A 36 -2.15 -54.33 -42.41
CA ALA A 36 -2.38 -53.18 -43.28
C ALA A 36 -3.42 -53.48 -44.35
N THR A 37 -4.22 -52.47 -44.73
CA THR A 37 -4.48 -52.15 -46.15
C THR A 37 -5.32 -50.91 -46.33
N SER A 38 -4.82 -50.08 -47.24
CA SER A 38 -5.43 -49.22 -48.27
C SER A 38 -6.43 -48.12 -47.92
N THR A 39 -5.98 -46.98 -48.26
CA THR A 39 -6.50 -45.67 -48.62
C THR A 39 -7.76 -45.63 -49.48
N GLU A 40 -8.72 -44.77 -49.08
CA GLU A 40 -9.48 -43.88 -49.97
C GLU A 40 -9.89 -42.60 -49.26
N PRO A 41 -9.96 -41.41 -49.92
CA PRO A 41 -10.18 -40.13 -49.28
C PRO A 41 -11.68 -39.85 -49.16
N VAL A 42 -12.12 -39.60 -47.91
CA VAL A 42 -13.47 -39.06 -47.65
C VAL A 42 -13.40 -37.54 -47.64
N ALA A 43 -14.31 -36.95 -48.39
CA ALA A 43 -14.50 -35.52 -48.63
C ALA A 43 -14.54 -34.68 -47.34
N GLY A 44 -13.93 -33.51 -47.44
CA GLY A 44 -13.79 -32.55 -46.34
C GLY A 44 -15.15 -32.10 -45.78
N SER A 45 -15.30 -32.33 -44.47
CA SER A 45 -16.23 -31.62 -43.63
C SER A 45 -15.58 -30.27 -43.30
N ALA A 46 -16.16 -29.18 -43.81
CA ALA A 46 -15.78 -27.83 -43.43
C ALA A 46 -15.93 -27.69 -41.90
N ALA A 47 -14.80 -27.57 -41.20
CA ALA A 47 -14.81 -27.22 -39.81
C ALA A 47 -15.44 -25.82 -39.71
N VAL A 48 -16.63 -25.76 -39.10
CA VAL A 48 -17.22 -24.51 -38.62
C VAL A 48 -16.24 -24.01 -37.56
N ALA A 49 -15.50 -22.98 -37.90
CA ALA A 49 -14.71 -22.23 -36.93
C ALA A 49 -15.72 -21.70 -35.90
N THR A 50 -15.79 -22.38 -34.75
CA THR A 50 -16.42 -21.80 -33.56
C THR A 50 -15.64 -20.55 -33.25
N ALA A 51 -16.27 -19.38 -33.43
CA ALA A 51 -15.73 -18.11 -33.01
C ALA A 51 -15.35 -18.27 -31.53
N VAL A 52 -14.05 -18.10 -31.23
CA VAL A 52 -13.56 -17.98 -29.86
C VAL A 52 -14.36 -16.82 -29.28
N PRO A 53 -15.05 -16.99 -28.12
CA PRO A 53 -15.73 -15.87 -27.50
C PRO A 53 -14.70 -14.74 -27.36
N ALA A 54 -15.07 -13.53 -27.77
CA ALA A 54 -14.23 -12.36 -27.54
C ALA A 54 -13.86 -12.35 -26.05
N ALA A 55 -12.57 -12.32 -25.73
CA ALA A 55 -12.12 -12.24 -24.36
C ALA A 55 -12.82 -11.03 -23.73
N SER A 56 -13.40 -11.21 -22.54
CA SER A 56 -13.98 -10.08 -21.80
C SER A 56 -12.96 -8.95 -21.75
N PRO A 57 -13.37 -7.68 -21.92
CA PRO A 57 -12.43 -6.56 -21.86
C PRO A 57 -11.68 -6.61 -20.54
N ARG A 58 -10.37 -6.32 -20.57
CA ARG A 58 -9.55 -6.22 -19.36
C ARG A 58 -10.12 -5.15 -18.44
N PRO A 59 -10.08 -5.35 -17.11
CA PRO A 59 -10.60 -4.36 -16.17
C PRO A 59 -9.74 -3.09 -16.16
N ASN A 60 -10.37 -1.98 -15.84
CA ASN A 60 -9.68 -0.75 -15.49
C ASN A 60 -9.07 -0.85 -14.08
N ILE A 61 -8.02 -0.09 -13.81
CA ILE A 61 -7.35 -0.11 -12.50
C ILE A 61 -7.06 1.32 -12.04
N LEU A 62 -7.58 1.67 -10.85
CA LEU A 62 -7.32 2.91 -10.15
C LEU A 62 -6.49 2.64 -8.90
N LEU A 63 -5.25 3.09 -8.87
CA LEU A 63 -4.39 3.09 -7.70
C LEU A 63 -4.42 4.47 -7.03
N ILE A 64 -4.88 4.53 -5.78
CA ILE A 64 -4.94 5.75 -4.97
C ILE A 64 -3.89 5.65 -3.87
N ILE A 65 -3.00 6.62 -3.79
CA ILE A 65 -1.95 6.70 -2.76
C ILE A 65 -2.15 7.97 -1.94
N SER A 66 -2.34 7.80 -0.62
CA SER A 66 -2.32 8.91 0.34
C SER A 66 -0.91 9.12 0.88
N ASP A 67 -0.62 10.33 1.35
CA ASP A 67 0.70 10.75 1.84
C ASP A 67 0.64 11.01 3.34
N ASP A 68 1.58 10.43 4.11
CA ASP A 68 1.68 10.63 5.55
C ASP A 68 0.46 10.15 6.37
N ILE A 69 -0.20 9.10 5.95
CA ILE A 69 -1.38 8.56 6.63
C ILE A 69 -1.14 7.12 7.03
N GLY A 70 -0.89 6.88 8.31
CA GLY A 70 -0.81 5.57 8.92
C GLY A 70 -2.18 4.95 9.21
N ILE A 71 -2.18 3.68 9.61
CA ILE A 71 -3.41 2.96 9.97
C ILE A 71 -4.13 3.60 11.18
N ASP A 72 -3.40 4.29 12.04
CA ASP A 72 -3.90 4.99 13.22
C ASP A 72 -4.89 6.11 12.85
N VAL A 73 -4.58 6.92 11.86
CA VAL A 73 -5.45 8.02 11.39
C VAL A 73 -6.73 7.48 10.74
N ASN A 74 -6.64 6.34 10.07
CA ASN A 74 -7.74 5.67 9.36
C ASN A 74 -8.27 4.42 10.09
N SER A 75 -8.09 4.31 11.40
CA SER A 75 -8.49 3.12 12.17
C SER A 75 -9.99 2.78 12.05
N SER A 76 -10.84 3.75 11.72
CA SER A 76 -12.26 3.51 11.45
C SER A 76 -12.56 2.64 10.22
N MET A 77 -11.58 2.44 9.32
CA MET A 77 -11.67 1.48 8.21
C MET A 77 -11.62 0.02 8.69
N TYR A 78 -11.17 -0.22 9.93
CA TYR A 78 -10.91 -1.53 10.52
C TYR A 78 -11.76 -1.74 11.78
N PRO A 79 -13.03 -2.15 11.63
CA PRO A 79 -13.92 -2.38 12.79
C PRO A 79 -13.30 -3.35 13.79
N GLY A 80 -13.30 -3.00 15.07
CA GLY A 80 -12.73 -3.81 16.15
C GLY A 80 -11.22 -3.61 16.39
N LEU A 81 -10.51 -2.83 15.57
CA LEU A 81 -9.07 -2.60 15.75
C LEU A 81 -8.77 -1.89 17.08
N ILE A 82 -9.46 -0.79 17.36
CA ILE A 82 -9.25 0.00 18.58
C ILE A 82 -9.68 -0.79 19.82
N GLU A 83 -10.85 -1.43 19.77
CA GLU A 83 -11.36 -2.27 20.85
C GLU A 83 -10.42 -3.44 21.14
N GLY A 84 -9.88 -4.07 20.09
CA GLY A 84 -8.88 -5.15 20.20
C GLY A 84 -7.58 -4.69 20.85
N LEU A 85 -7.08 -3.52 20.45
CA LEU A 85 -5.89 -2.92 21.07
C LEU A 85 -6.16 -2.54 22.53
N ALA A 86 -7.29 -1.90 22.83
CA ALA A 86 -7.67 -1.51 24.19
C ALA A 86 -7.80 -2.73 25.12
N ALA A 87 -8.39 -3.83 24.64
CA ALA A 87 -8.46 -5.08 25.38
C ALA A 87 -7.06 -5.69 25.61
N LYS A 88 -6.22 -5.70 24.58
CA LYS A 88 -4.88 -6.30 24.64
C LYS A 88 -3.95 -5.57 25.61
N TYR A 89 -3.97 -4.24 25.62
CA TYR A 89 -3.13 -3.42 26.49
C TYR A 89 -3.80 -3.06 27.84
N GLY A 90 -5.08 -3.38 28.01
CA GLY A 90 -5.83 -3.13 29.24
C GLY A 90 -5.42 -3.99 30.43
N PRO A 91 -6.11 -3.84 31.58
CA PRO A 91 -5.78 -4.55 32.83
C PRO A 91 -5.85 -6.08 32.74
N GLU A 92 -6.72 -6.62 31.87
CA GLU A 92 -6.88 -8.07 31.65
C GLU A 92 -5.86 -8.64 30.65
N GLY A 93 -5.08 -7.76 29.98
CA GLY A 93 -4.05 -8.13 29.02
C GLY A 93 -2.65 -7.76 29.53
N LEU A 94 -1.93 -6.96 28.74
CA LEU A 94 -0.56 -6.51 29.02
C LEU A 94 -0.47 -5.46 30.15
N ASN A 95 -1.61 -4.94 30.62
CA ASN A 95 -1.72 -3.95 31.69
C ASN A 95 -0.80 -2.72 31.48
N HIS A 96 -0.83 -2.16 30.29
CA HIS A 96 0.00 -0.99 29.96
C HIS A 96 -0.51 0.26 30.70
N PRO A 97 0.38 1.08 31.32
CA PRO A 97 -0.04 2.21 32.16
C PRO A 97 -0.81 3.29 31.38
N GLN A 98 -0.62 3.37 30.07
CA GLN A 98 -1.27 4.36 29.19
C GLN A 98 -2.37 3.75 28.31
N PHE A 99 -2.90 2.55 28.64
CA PHE A 99 -3.89 1.88 27.80
C PHE A 99 -5.15 2.74 27.54
N SER A 100 -5.48 3.65 28.45
CA SER A 100 -6.60 4.58 28.28
C SER A 100 -6.40 5.58 27.12
N ALA A 101 -5.18 5.76 26.62
CA ALA A 101 -4.88 6.54 25.43
C ALA A 101 -5.31 5.84 24.14
N ILE A 102 -5.54 4.51 24.17
CA ILE A 102 -6.03 3.72 23.02
C ILE A 102 -7.54 3.97 22.77
N THR A 103 -8.03 5.13 23.03
CA THR A 103 -9.41 5.46 22.63
C THR A 103 -9.49 5.92 21.19
N GLY A 104 -8.35 6.31 20.60
CA GLY A 104 -8.22 6.81 19.25
C GLY A 104 -9.15 8.00 18.94
N LYS A 105 -8.66 8.96 18.19
CA LYS A 105 -9.52 9.94 17.52
C LYS A 105 -9.19 9.90 16.03
N PRO A 106 -9.62 8.84 15.31
CA PRO A 106 -9.37 8.74 13.89
C PRO A 106 -10.02 9.93 13.16
N ALA A 107 -9.53 10.22 11.97
CA ALA A 107 -10.20 11.13 11.07
C ALA A 107 -11.58 10.58 10.69
N SER A 108 -12.51 11.45 10.38
CA SER A 108 -13.77 11.04 9.76
C SER A 108 -13.50 10.67 8.31
N THR A 109 -13.68 9.39 7.97
CA THR A 109 -13.37 8.84 6.63
C THR A 109 -14.50 7.97 6.09
N PRO A 110 -15.73 8.51 5.96
CA PRO A 110 -16.90 7.71 5.57
C PRO A 110 -16.76 7.06 4.18
N ASN A 111 -16.10 7.72 3.22
CA ASN A 111 -15.92 7.19 1.87
C ASN A 111 -14.88 6.06 1.82
N LEU A 112 -13.74 6.22 2.52
CA LEU A 112 -12.74 5.17 2.66
C LEU A 112 -13.27 3.98 3.49
N ASN A 113 -14.06 4.26 4.53
CA ASN A 113 -14.76 3.21 5.27
C ASN A 113 -15.77 2.45 4.39
N GLN A 114 -16.43 3.13 3.46
CA GLN A 114 -17.30 2.48 2.49
C GLN A 114 -16.49 1.65 1.49
N LEU A 115 -15.38 2.17 0.99
CA LEU A 115 -14.46 1.44 0.12
C LEU A 115 -14.00 0.14 0.78
N ALA A 116 -13.59 0.18 2.06
CA ALA A 116 -13.21 -0.99 2.83
C ALA A 116 -14.35 -2.02 2.95
N ARG A 117 -15.58 -1.57 3.20
CA ARG A 117 -16.76 -2.45 3.25
C ARG A 117 -17.14 -3.06 1.89
N GLN A 118 -16.79 -2.42 0.79
CA GLN A 118 -17.09 -2.89 -0.57
C GLN A 118 -16.03 -3.85 -1.12
N GLY A 119 -14.93 -4.08 -0.40
CA GLY A 119 -13.81 -4.89 -0.86
C GLY A 119 -13.15 -5.69 0.25
N MET A 120 -11.85 -5.89 0.11
CA MET A 120 -10.95 -6.56 1.03
C MET A 120 -10.05 -5.53 1.71
N ALA A 121 -10.11 -5.41 3.03
CA ALA A 121 -9.21 -4.61 3.85
C ALA A 121 -8.10 -5.47 4.43
N PHE A 122 -6.86 -5.01 4.34
CA PHE A 122 -5.68 -5.70 4.87
C PHE A 122 -5.18 -4.99 6.13
N THR A 123 -5.15 -5.70 7.25
CA THR A 123 -4.85 -5.11 8.57
C THR A 123 -3.37 -5.01 8.89
N ASN A 124 -2.53 -5.75 8.18
CA ASN A 124 -1.09 -5.88 8.45
C ASN A 124 -0.26 -5.49 7.22
N THR A 125 -0.52 -4.33 6.65
CA THR A 125 0.23 -3.85 5.48
C THR A 125 1.36 -2.94 5.89
N TRP A 126 2.57 -3.27 5.44
CA TRP A 126 3.74 -2.41 5.55
C TRP A 126 4.02 -1.67 4.27
N ALA A 127 4.27 -0.38 4.41
CA ALA A 127 4.98 0.45 3.47
C ALA A 127 6.43 0.66 3.95
N GLN A 128 7.21 1.42 3.20
CA GLN A 128 8.48 1.93 3.71
C GLN A 128 8.23 3.13 4.63
N PRO A 129 9.19 3.49 5.51
CA PRO A 129 9.01 4.60 6.44
C PRO A 129 8.98 5.99 5.78
N PHE A 130 9.28 6.07 4.48
CA PHE A 130 9.26 7.28 3.67
C PHE A 130 8.56 7.07 2.32
N CYS A 131 8.08 8.18 1.75
CA CYS A 131 7.29 8.20 0.52
C CYS A 131 8.03 7.60 -0.68
N SER A 132 9.27 8.07 -1.01
CA SER A 132 10.00 7.62 -2.21
C SER A 132 10.32 6.14 -2.19
N PRO A 133 10.83 5.55 -1.09
CA PRO A 133 11.06 4.10 -1.01
C PRO A 133 9.79 3.28 -1.23
N THR A 134 8.65 3.70 -0.66
CA THR A 134 7.37 3.02 -0.88
C THR A 134 6.94 3.06 -2.33
N ARG A 135 7.01 4.24 -2.96
CA ARG A 135 6.62 4.44 -4.36
C ARG A 135 7.53 3.65 -5.31
N ALA A 136 8.84 3.58 -5.01
CA ALA A 136 9.78 2.72 -5.71
C ALA A 136 9.40 1.24 -5.57
N SER A 137 9.11 0.78 -4.35
CA SER A 137 8.69 -0.60 -4.10
C SER A 137 7.39 -0.97 -4.84
N ILE A 138 6.39 -0.07 -4.86
CA ILE A 138 5.15 -0.26 -5.62
C ILE A 138 5.44 -0.39 -7.11
N LEU A 139 6.30 0.50 -7.65
CA LEU A 139 6.55 0.58 -9.09
C LEU A 139 7.35 -0.62 -9.62
N THR A 140 8.32 -1.12 -8.84
CA THR A 140 9.32 -2.11 -9.27
C THR A 140 9.07 -3.53 -8.75
N GLY A 141 8.24 -3.69 -7.72
CA GLY A 141 8.04 -4.98 -7.03
C GLY A 141 9.21 -5.40 -6.14
N LEU A 142 10.15 -4.48 -5.85
CA LEU A 142 11.34 -4.71 -5.04
C LEU A 142 11.21 -4.10 -3.64
N PHE A 143 11.88 -4.67 -2.64
CA PHE A 143 12.09 -3.97 -1.38
C PHE A 143 13.05 -2.78 -1.58
N ALA A 144 12.98 -1.81 -0.68
CA ALA A 144 13.71 -0.54 -0.81
C ALA A 144 15.23 -0.72 -1.01
N ALA A 145 15.82 -1.70 -0.32
CA ALA A 145 17.23 -2.05 -0.45
C ALA A 145 17.63 -2.41 -1.88
N LYS A 146 16.84 -3.25 -2.56
CA LYS A 146 17.09 -3.67 -3.93
C LYS A 146 16.76 -2.59 -4.96
N ALA A 147 15.77 -1.73 -4.65
CA ALA A 147 15.43 -0.58 -5.48
C ALA A 147 16.40 0.60 -5.29
N GLU A 148 17.33 0.52 -4.32
CA GLU A 148 18.32 1.55 -3.99
C GLU A 148 17.71 2.92 -3.67
N VAL A 149 16.46 2.94 -3.17
CA VAL A 149 15.73 4.14 -2.75
C VAL A 149 15.43 4.00 -1.27
N LEU A 150 16.20 4.65 -0.40
CA LEU A 150 16.14 4.48 1.06
C LEU A 150 15.63 5.70 1.79
N THR A 151 15.73 6.86 1.13
CA THR A 151 15.33 8.15 1.70
C THR A 151 14.33 8.86 0.81
N TYR A 152 13.73 9.92 1.33
CA TYR A 152 12.87 10.80 0.54
C TYR A 152 13.62 11.58 -0.56
N ALA A 153 14.96 11.58 -0.52
CA ALA A 153 15.80 12.33 -1.43
C ALA A 153 16.34 11.48 -2.59
N ASP A 154 16.31 10.15 -2.45
CA ASP A 154 16.92 9.25 -3.41
C ASP A 154 16.11 9.20 -4.71
N PRO A 155 16.79 9.25 -5.87
CA PRO A 155 16.17 9.02 -7.16
C PRO A 155 15.99 7.52 -7.42
N LEU A 156 14.90 7.13 -8.08
CA LEU A 156 14.82 5.82 -8.71
C LEU A 156 15.49 5.88 -10.09
N ASP A 157 16.42 4.97 -10.35
CA ASP A 157 17.08 4.92 -11.66
C ASP A 157 16.11 4.53 -12.78
N GLN A 158 16.31 5.12 -13.97
CA GLN A 158 15.42 4.94 -15.12
C GLN A 158 15.45 3.54 -15.74
N HIS A 159 16.44 2.70 -15.42
CA HIS A 159 16.58 1.35 -15.97
C HIS A 159 15.78 0.29 -15.21
N TYR A 160 15.24 0.61 -14.02
CA TYR A 160 14.37 -0.33 -13.34
C TYR A 160 13.10 -0.60 -14.15
N THR A 161 12.69 -1.87 -14.20
CA THR A 161 11.41 -2.27 -14.81
C THR A 161 10.25 -1.73 -14.01
N SER A 162 9.32 -1.04 -14.69
CA SER A 162 8.06 -0.55 -14.12
C SER A 162 6.90 -1.46 -14.51
N PHE A 163 6.02 -1.82 -13.57
CA PHE A 163 4.79 -2.53 -13.93
C PHE A 163 3.87 -1.69 -14.83
N VAL A 164 3.97 -0.36 -14.77
CA VAL A 164 3.19 0.54 -15.65
C VAL A 164 3.59 0.38 -17.10
N GLN A 165 4.91 0.23 -17.37
CA GLN A 165 5.40 -0.09 -18.70
C GLN A 165 4.86 -1.45 -19.18
N MET A 166 4.82 -2.47 -18.30
CA MET A 166 4.26 -3.78 -18.62
C MET A 166 2.75 -3.70 -18.91
N LEU A 167 1.98 -2.96 -18.11
CA LEU A 167 0.55 -2.70 -18.38
C LEU A 167 0.34 -2.09 -19.76
N LYS A 168 1.19 -1.14 -20.16
CA LYS A 168 1.12 -0.47 -21.45
C LYS A 168 1.49 -1.40 -22.60
N ASP A 169 2.66 -2.05 -22.53
CA ASP A 169 3.25 -2.78 -23.64
C ASP A 169 2.59 -4.16 -23.85
N GLU A 170 2.30 -4.87 -22.78
CA GLU A 170 1.73 -6.23 -22.81
C GLU A 170 0.22 -6.20 -22.60
N GLY A 171 -0.26 -5.28 -21.76
CA GLY A 171 -1.68 -5.16 -21.41
C GLY A 171 -2.48 -4.29 -22.36
N GLY A 172 -1.83 -3.39 -23.12
CA GLY A 172 -2.49 -2.44 -24.00
C GLY A 172 -3.19 -1.29 -23.26
N TYR A 173 -2.86 -1.06 -22.00
CA TYR A 173 -3.47 -0.02 -21.17
C TYR A 173 -3.13 1.39 -21.66
N SER A 174 -4.10 2.31 -21.56
CA SER A 174 -3.80 3.74 -21.44
C SER A 174 -3.39 4.06 -20.01
N THR A 175 -2.35 4.87 -19.80
CA THR A 175 -1.75 5.05 -18.48
C THR A 175 -1.67 6.53 -18.08
N GLY A 176 -2.22 6.89 -16.92
CA GLY A 176 -2.23 8.26 -16.41
C GLY A 176 -1.75 8.37 -14.98
N LEU A 177 -0.93 9.39 -14.69
CA LEU A 177 -0.50 9.75 -13.34
C LEU A 177 -0.96 11.16 -13.00
N PHE A 178 -1.66 11.28 -11.86
CA PHE A 178 -2.17 12.55 -11.36
C PHE A 178 -1.72 12.77 -9.92
N GLY A 179 -0.89 13.80 -9.70
CA GLY A 179 -0.41 14.19 -8.39
C GLY A 179 1.08 13.96 -8.14
N LYS A 180 1.44 13.47 -6.94
CA LYS A 180 2.81 13.35 -6.47
C LYS A 180 3.53 12.17 -7.12
N TRP A 181 4.65 12.45 -7.81
CA TRP A 181 5.55 11.41 -8.32
C TRP A 181 6.56 10.96 -7.28
N HIS A 182 7.48 11.82 -6.92
CA HIS A 182 8.50 11.65 -5.88
C HIS A 182 9.47 10.47 -6.07
N LEU A 183 9.80 10.14 -7.32
CA LEU A 183 10.83 9.15 -7.69
C LEU A 183 11.94 9.74 -8.55
N ALA A 184 11.82 11.03 -8.90
CA ALA A 184 12.83 11.71 -9.70
C ALA A 184 14.03 12.23 -8.86
N GLY A 185 14.03 12.06 -7.54
CA GLY A 185 15.02 12.59 -6.62
C GLY A 185 14.84 14.08 -6.33
N LEU A 186 15.86 14.70 -5.74
CA LEU A 186 15.87 16.15 -5.50
C LEU A 186 16.27 16.91 -6.76
N PRO A 187 15.69 18.10 -7.03
CA PRO A 187 16.08 18.91 -8.18
C PRO A 187 17.53 19.42 -8.04
N GLY A 188 18.28 19.33 -9.13
CA GLY A 188 19.58 19.93 -9.26
C GLY A 188 19.50 21.48 -9.30
N LYS A 189 20.66 22.14 -9.33
CA LYS A 189 20.75 23.61 -9.39
C LYS A 189 20.13 24.21 -10.66
N ASP A 190 20.05 23.44 -11.72
CA ASP A 190 19.44 23.77 -13.02
C ASP A 190 17.97 23.34 -13.11
N ALA A 191 17.36 22.95 -11.98
CA ALA A 191 16.02 22.38 -11.87
C ALA A 191 15.83 21.04 -12.61
N SER A 192 16.91 20.36 -13.02
CA SER A 192 16.84 18.98 -13.53
C SER A 192 16.59 18.00 -12.39
N TYR A 193 16.05 16.84 -12.74
CA TYR A 193 15.86 15.72 -11.80
C TYR A 193 16.67 14.51 -12.27
N PRO A 194 17.47 13.87 -11.38
CA PRO A 194 18.36 12.79 -11.79
C PRO A 194 17.63 11.46 -12.06
N GLY A 195 16.54 11.18 -11.34
CA GLY A 195 15.84 9.90 -11.40
C GLY A 195 14.76 9.81 -12.47
N MET A 196 14.05 8.68 -12.46
CA MET A 196 13.00 8.31 -13.41
C MET A 196 11.85 9.33 -13.41
N LYS A 197 11.43 9.77 -14.59
CA LYS A 197 10.25 10.63 -14.78
C LYS A 197 9.02 9.77 -15.10
N PRO A 198 7.79 10.29 -14.90
CA PRO A 198 6.58 9.51 -15.14
C PRO A 198 6.49 8.87 -16.53
N LYS A 199 6.85 9.59 -17.60
CA LYS A 199 6.83 9.01 -18.96
C LYS A 199 7.89 7.93 -19.17
N GLU A 200 9.04 8.03 -18.51
CA GLU A 200 10.08 6.98 -18.53
C GLU A 200 9.57 5.72 -17.81
N ALA A 201 8.72 5.87 -16.80
CA ALA A 201 8.04 4.78 -16.10
C ALA A 201 6.88 4.14 -16.88
N GLY A 202 6.51 4.68 -18.04
CA GLY A 202 5.45 4.13 -18.91
C GLY A 202 4.14 4.92 -18.91
N PHE A 203 4.02 6.05 -18.19
CA PHE A 203 2.79 6.86 -18.23
C PHE A 203 2.65 7.63 -19.53
N ASP A 204 1.45 7.59 -20.13
CA ASP A 204 1.11 8.39 -21.33
C ASP A 204 0.93 9.87 -20.98
N ILE A 205 0.38 10.14 -19.80
CA ILE A 205 0.15 11.48 -19.27
C ILE A 205 0.56 11.58 -17.79
N PHE A 206 1.15 12.73 -17.44
CA PHE A 206 1.41 13.13 -16.07
C PHE A 206 0.95 14.57 -15.85
N LYS A 207 0.23 14.80 -14.76
CA LYS A 207 -0.14 16.13 -14.27
C LYS A 207 0.01 16.15 -12.74
N GLY A 208 0.97 16.92 -12.23
CA GLY A 208 1.23 16.92 -10.79
C GLY A 208 2.53 17.59 -10.38
N ASN A 209 3.21 17.01 -9.38
CA ASN A 209 4.47 17.52 -8.88
C ASN A 209 5.52 16.39 -8.77
N MET A 210 6.76 16.69 -9.20
CA MET A 210 7.88 15.74 -9.17
C MET A 210 8.41 15.52 -7.75
N HIS A 211 8.33 16.53 -6.89
CA HIS A 211 8.93 16.54 -5.55
C HIS A 211 7.97 16.11 -4.43
N ALA A 212 8.51 15.97 -3.20
CA ALA A 212 7.82 15.50 -2.02
C ALA A 212 6.65 16.41 -1.59
N ALA A 213 6.98 17.64 -1.21
CA ALA A 213 6.07 18.60 -0.62
C ALA A 213 5.72 19.73 -1.59
N LEU A 214 4.49 20.21 -1.49
CA LEU A 214 4.05 21.42 -2.18
C LEU A 214 4.54 22.67 -1.42
N LYS A 215 4.68 23.80 -2.14
CA LYS A 215 4.93 25.08 -1.50
C LYS A 215 3.77 25.46 -0.59
N THR A 216 2.57 25.49 -1.14
CA THR A 216 1.28 25.45 -0.45
C THR A 216 0.34 24.54 -1.23
N TYR A 217 -0.85 24.26 -0.71
CA TYR A 217 -1.84 23.46 -1.43
C TYR A 217 -2.60 24.23 -2.52
N TRP A 218 -2.39 25.54 -2.64
CA TRP A 218 -3.03 26.42 -3.64
C TRP A 218 -2.05 27.10 -4.59
N ASP A 219 -0.76 27.15 -4.21
CA ASP A 219 0.35 27.70 -5.00
C ASP A 219 1.50 26.68 -4.98
N TYR A 220 1.66 25.95 -6.07
CA TYR A 220 2.64 24.87 -6.21
C TYR A 220 3.06 24.71 -7.66
N ASP A 221 4.19 24.06 -7.88
CA ASP A 221 4.66 23.69 -9.22
C ASP A 221 3.73 22.60 -9.79
N TYR A 222 2.97 22.97 -10.83
CA TYR A 222 2.13 22.06 -11.59
C TYR A 222 2.86 21.68 -12.88
N MET A 223 3.30 20.42 -12.92
CA MET A 223 4.12 19.89 -13.99
C MET A 223 3.29 18.98 -14.88
N VAL A 224 3.50 19.09 -16.20
CA VAL A 224 2.74 18.35 -17.20
C VAL A 224 3.68 17.62 -18.15
N GLN A 225 3.44 16.32 -18.33
CA GLN A 225 3.95 15.53 -19.46
C GLN A 225 2.76 14.95 -20.23
N ASP A 226 2.78 15.04 -21.54
CA ASP A 226 1.73 14.51 -22.43
C ASP A 226 2.35 14.00 -23.76
N ALA A 227 1.51 13.73 -24.75
CA ALA A 227 1.97 13.21 -26.04
C ALA A 227 2.98 14.13 -26.75
N THR A 228 2.97 15.44 -26.45
CA THR A 228 3.85 16.44 -27.07
C THR A 228 5.16 16.64 -26.30
N THR A 229 5.28 16.07 -25.11
CA THR A 229 6.43 16.25 -24.21
C THR A 229 7.40 15.06 -24.37
N PRO A 230 8.72 15.25 -24.56
CA PRO A 230 9.71 14.17 -24.46
C PRO A 230 9.64 13.45 -23.11
N ALA A 231 10.12 12.20 -23.05
CA ALA A 231 9.97 11.38 -21.84
C ALA A 231 10.72 11.96 -20.62
N ASN A 232 11.85 12.62 -20.86
CA ASN A 232 12.70 13.23 -19.84
C ASN A 232 12.44 14.73 -19.59
N GLU A 233 11.44 15.32 -20.27
CA GLU A 233 11.09 16.72 -20.16
C GLU A 233 9.66 16.90 -19.62
N TRP A 234 9.35 18.08 -19.09
CA TRP A 234 8.01 18.49 -18.63
C TRP A 234 7.80 19.98 -18.86
N ARG A 235 6.54 20.40 -18.84
CA ARG A 235 6.18 21.82 -18.80
C ARG A 235 5.79 22.20 -17.37
N ASN A 236 6.26 23.35 -16.90
CA ASN A 236 5.79 23.96 -15.67
C ASN A 236 4.64 24.91 -16.01
N GLU A 237 3.52 24.73 -15.38
CA GLU A 237 2.32 25.53 -15.56
C GLU A 237 1.83 26.07 -14.21
N ALA A 238 0.98 27.08 -14.19
CA ALA A 238 0.28 27.48 -12.99
C ALA A 238 -0.79 26.43 -12.66
N PRO A 239 -1.06 26.12 -11.37
CA PRO A 239 -2.14 25.25 -11.00
C PRO A 239 -3.47 25.73 -11.62
N PRO A 240 -4.17 24.87 -12.39
CA PRO A 240 -5.44 25.26 -12.99
C PRO A 240 -6.54 25.38 -11.92
N VAL A 241 -7.53 26.24 -12.21
CA VAL A 241 -8.75 26.30 -11.40
C VAL A 241 -9.66 25.15 -11.84
N LYS A 242 -10.00 24.25 -10.91
CA LYS A 242 -10.86 23.08 -11.14
C LYS A 242 -11.98 23.05 -10.10
N GLU A 243 -13.04 22.32 -10.41
CA GLU A 243 -14.15 22.05 -9.52
C GLU A 243 -14.52 20.57 -9.52
N LEU A 244 -15.22 20.14 -8.48
CA LEU A 244 -15.84 18.81 -8.39
C LEU A 244 -17.29 18.97 -7.93
N PRO A 245 -18.17 18.00 -8.14
CA PRO A 245 -19.55 18.09 -7.69
C PRO A 245 -19.67 18.45 -6.21
N GLY A 246 -20.21 19.63 -5.90
CA GLY A 246 -20.36 20.17 -4.53
C GLY A 246 -19.11 20.80 -3.94
N ILE A 247 -18.04 20.98 -4.72
CA ILE A 247 -16.82 21.68 -4.33
C ILE A 247 -16.61 22.83 -5.33
N ALA A 248 -16.46 24.05 -4.82
CA ALA A 248 -16.33 25.26 -5.63
C ALA A 248 -15.02 25.29 -6.45
N PRO A 249 -14.98 26.07 -7.54
CA PRO A 249 -13.76 26.26 -8.34
C PRO A 249 -12.57 26.73 -7.48
N THR A 250 -11.45 26.02 -7.58
CA THR A 250 -10.28 26.24 -6.74
C THR A 250 -8.99 25.75 -7.42
N THR A 251 -7.83 26.28 -6.99
CA THR A 251 -6.51 25.73 -7.28
C THR A 251 -6.04 24.71 -6.24
N TYR A 252 -6.89 24.35 -5.28
CA TYR A 252 -6.57 23.39 -4.23
C TYR A 252 -6.12 22.06 -4.82
N GLY A 253 -4.84 21.72 -4.63
CA GLY A 253 -4.16 20.61 -5.30
C GLY A 253 -4.91 19.28 -5.27
N PRO A 254 -5.49 18.82 -4.15
CA PRO A 254 -6.28 17.60 -4.12
C PRO A 254 -7.48 17.60 -5.07
N VAL A 255 -8.20 18.74 -5.18
CA VAL A 255 -9.33 18.91 -6.11
C VAL A 255 -8.83 18.89 -7.55
N VAL A 256 -7.75 19.62 -7.83
CA VAL A 256 -7.16 19.68 -9.18
C VAL A 256 -6.78 18.30 -9.69
N LYS A 257 -6.09 17.49 -8.86
CA LYS A 257 -5.64 16.14 -9.25
C LYS A 257 -6.79 15.21 -9.60
N VAL A 258 -7.84 15.22 -8.78
CA VAL A 258 -9.01 14.36 -9.00
C VAL A 258 -9.81 14.83 -10.21
N ALA A 259 -10.00 16.13 -10.40
CA ALA A 259 -10.66 16.66 -11.58
C ALA A 259 -9.90 16.31 -12.88
N ASP A 260 -8.57 16.48 -12.88
CA ASP A 260 -7.73 16.09 -14.01
C ASP A 260 -7.79 14.58 -14.32
N ALA A 261 -7.82 13.73 -13.28
CA ALA A 261 -7.96 12.29 -13.43
C ALA A 261 -9.33 11.91 -14.01
N ILE A 262 -10.42 12.49 -13.48
CA ILE A 262 -11.78 12.25 -13.98
C ILE A 262 -11.92 12.70 -15.43
N GLU A 263 -11.42 13.90 -15.78
CA GLU A 263 -11.43 14.40 -17.16
C GLU A 263 -10.71 13.43 -18.11
N TRP A 264 -9.53 12.95 -17.70
CA TRP A 264 -8.75 12.04 -18.53
C TRP A 264 -9.44 10.68 -18.67
N ILE A 265 -9.94 10.06 -17.58
CA ILE A 265 -10.67 8.79 -17.61
C ILE A 265 -11.92 8.92 -18.50
N THR A 266 -12.69 10.01 -18.33
CA THR A 266 -13.87 10.27 -19.17
C THR A 266 -13.50 10.32 -20.65
N ALA A 267 -12.35 10.91 -21.00
CA ALA A 267 -11.87 10.94 -22.37
C ALA A 267 -11.43 9.56 -22.89
N GLN A 268 -10.86 8.69 -22.03
CA GLN A 268 -10.53 7.31 -22.42
C GLN A 268 -11.81 6.52 -22.73
N GLU A 269 -12.80 6.55 -21.83
CA GLU A 269 -14.08 5.86 -21.99
C GLU A 269 -14.85 6.36 -23.24
N ALA A 270 -14.87 7.67 -23.47
CA ALA A 270 -15.51 8.24 -24.66
C ALA A 270 -14.77 7.91 -25.95
N GLY A 271 -13.46 7.75 -25.91
CA GLY A 271 -12.62 7.49 -27.10
C GLY A 271 -12.58 6.03 -27.50
N ASN A 272 -12.42 5.13 -26.56
CA ASN A 272 -12.39 3.68 -26.77
C ASN A 272 -12.69 2.92 -25.47
N PRO A 273 -13.96 2.62 -25.17
CA PRO A 273 -14.36 1.95 -23.93
C PRO A 273 -13.84 0.50 -23.80
N ASP A 274 -13.41 -0.12 -24.91
CA ASP A 274 -12.82 -1.47 -24.88
C ASP A 274 -11.33 -1.44 -24.53
N LYS A 275 -10.68 -0.27 -24.51
CA LYS A 275 -9.29 -0.13 -24.16
C LYS A 275 -9.15 0.15 -22.67
N PRO A 276 -8.54 -0.76 -21.87
CA PRO A 276 -8.43 -0.56 -20.43
C PRO A 276 -7.50 0.63 -20.12
N TRP A 277 -7.76 1.25 -18.98
CA TRP A 277 -6.90 2.31 -18.44
C TRP A 277 -6.37 1.97 -17.06
N PHE A 278 -5.18 2.48 -16.77
CA PHE A 278 -4.55 2.50 -15.45
C PHE A 278 -4.36 3.94 -15.00
N THR A 279 -4.84 4.26 -13.82
CA THR A 279 -4.66 5.58 -13.20
C THR A 279 -3.94 5.45 -11.87
N TRP A 280 -2.81 6.14 -11.75
CA TRP A 280 -2.09 6.36 -10.49
C TRP A 280 -2.46 7.75 -9.96
N LEU A 281 -3.33 7.80 -8.96
CA LEU A 281 -3.78 9.02 -8.30
C LEU A 281 -3.04 9.16 -6.96
N ALA A 282 -2.10 10.09 -6.88
CA ALA A 282 -1.25 10.26 -5.71
C ALA A 282 -1.45 11.63 -5.06
N PHE A 283 -1.94 11.60 -3.84
CA PHE A 283 -2.14 12.81 -3.06
C PHE A 283 -0.83 13.29 -2.41
N ASN A 284 -0.79 14.58 -2.03
CA ASN A 284 0.14 15.13 -1.05
C ASN A 284 -0.53 15.30 0.33
N LEU A 285 -1.80 14.98 0.48
CA LEU A 285 -2.51 14.96 1.76
C LEU A 285 -2.13 13.68 2.53
N SER A 286 -1.76 13.78 3.79
CA SER A 286 -1.79 14.98 4.67
C SER A 286 -0.39 15.53 4.93
N HIS A 287 0.53 15.46 3.97
CA HIS A 287 1.91 15.93 4.13
C HIS A 287 1.98 17.43 4.38
N ALA A 288 2.92 17.86 5.23
CA ALA A 288 3.21 19.27 5.46
C ALA A 288 3.78 19.94 4.19
N THR A 289 3.60 21.26 4.08
CA THR A 289 4.11 22.07 2.98
C THR A 289 5.52 22.57 3.24
N THR A 290 6.21 23.06 2.22
CA THR A 290 7.54 23.68 2.38
C THR A 290 7.47 25.08 2.96
N GLN A 291 6.34 25.78 2.79
CA GLN A 291 6.10 27.08 3.42
C GLN A 291 5.73 26.88 4.88
N GLN A 292 6.56 27.38 5.80
CA GLN A 292 6.42 27.16 7.24
C GLN A 292 5.75 28.34 7.98
N GLN A 293 5.39 29.39 7.27
CA GLN A 293 4.74 30.57 7.87
C GLN A 293 3.40 30.86 7.19
N PRO A 294 2.34 31.06 7.95
CA PRO A 294 2.26 30.96 9.42
C PRO A 294 2.37 29.54 9.96
N SER A 295 2.08 28.51 9.17
CA SER A 295 2.20 27.09 9.53
C SER A 295 2.62 26.24 8.34
N ALA A 296 3.29 25.11 8.56
CA ALA A 296 3.54 24.09 7.54
C ALA A 296 2.31 23.19 7.30
N MET A 297 1.37 23.18 8.24
CA MET A 297 0.06 22.55 8.10
C MET A 297 -0.93 23.56 7.53
N MET A 298 -2.11 23.10 7.14
CA MET A 298 -3.13 23.95 6.55
C MET A 298 -4.52 23.58 7.05
N VAL A 299 -5.47 24.51 6.93
CA VAL A 299 -6.89 24.26 7.07
C VAL A 299 -7.49 24.06 5.68
N PRO A 300 -8.04 22.87 5.36
CA PRO A 300 -8.60 22.58 4.04
C PRO A 300 -9.72 23.55 3.64
N ASN A 301 -10.11 23.53 2.36
CA ASN A 301 -11.30 24.23 1.90
C ASN A 301 -12.54 23.71 2.66
N ALA A 302 -13.41 24.61 3.12
CA ALA A 302 -14.57 24.27 3.93
C ALA A 302 -15.52 23.25 3.27
N ASP A 303 -15.68 23.33 1.95
CA ASP A 303 -16.54 22.46 1.14
C ASP A 303 -15.94 21.06 0.89
N THR A 304 -14.73 20.81 1.37
CA THR A 304 -14.10 19.48 1.40
C THR A 304 -14.20 18.81 2.75
N LEU A 305 -14.80 19.45 3.76
CA LEU A 305 -14.90 18.94 5.12
C LEU A 305 -16.34 18.53 5.45
N ASP A 306 -16.47 17.48 6.25
CA ASP A 306 -17.74 17.13 6.87
C ASP A 306 -18.07 18.08 8.07
N ALA A 307 -19.27 17.95 8.59
CA ALA A 307 -19.73 18.84 9.67
C ALA A 307 -18.89 18.76 10.95
N VAL A 308 -18.29 17.58 11.24
CA VAL A 308 -17.47 17.36 12.44
C VAL A 308 -16.13 18.06 12.28
N SER A 309 -15.43 17.80 11.19
CA SER A 309 -14.13 18.41 10.89
C SER A 309 -14.25 19.93 10.67
N LEU A 310 -15.32 20.36 10.00
CA LEU A 310 -15.61 21.79 9.82
C LEU A 310 -15.74 22.50 11.17
N LYS A 311 -16.53 21.92 12.08
CA LYS A 311 -16.72 22.49 13.43
C LYS A 311 -15.42 22.48 14.23
N GLU A 312 -14.65 21.43 14.19
CA GLU A 312 -13.36 21.34 14.89
C GLU A 312 -12.41 22.48 14.44
N MET A 313 -12.32 22.73 13.13
CA MET A 313 -11.49 23.83 12.60
C MET A 313 -12.03 25.21 12.97
N GLN A 314 -13.36 25.40 13.00
CA GLN A 314 -13.97 26.64 13.47
C GLN A 314 -13.70 26.90 14.96
N ASP A 315 -13.84 25.89 15.80
CA ASP A 315 -13.68 26.01 17.26
C ASP A 315 -12.24 26.41 17.64
N CYS A 316 -11.25 26.02 16.87
CA CYS A 316 -9.84 26.39 17.08
C CYS A 316 -9.40 27.64 16.29
N GLY A 317 -10.32 28.29 15.55
CA GLY A 317 -10.05 29.53 14.84
C GLY A 317 -9.19 29.38 13.58
N GLY A 318 -9.20 28.20 12.95
CA GLY A 318 -8.54 27.96 11.68
C GLY A 318 -9.25 28.68 10.52
N GLU A 319 -8.48 29.25 9.60
CA GLU A 319 -9.00 29.93 8.41
C GLU A 319 -9.01 28.97 7.21
N PHE A 320 -10.22 28.66 6.72
CA PHE A 320 -10.40 27.69 5.64
C PHE A 320 -9.72 28.11 4.34
N GLY A 321 -9.11 27.13 3.67
CA GLY A 321 -8.42 27.37 2.41
C GLY A 321 -7.09 28.11 2.58
N THR A 322 -6.48 28.06 3.76
CA THR A 322 -5.21 28.76 4.03
C THR A 322 -4.27 27.96 4.96
N GLN A 323 -3.08 28.50 5.20
CA GLN A 323 -2.13 28.02 6.20
C GLN A 323 -2.28 28.75 7.56
N ASN A 324 -3.31 29.59 7.74
CA ASN A 324 -3.61 30.17 9.03
C ASN A 324 -4.41 29.18 9.89
N THR A 325 -3.69 28.43 10.71
CA THR A 325 -4.24 27.33 11.51
C THR A 325 -4.86 27.79 12.85
N GLY A 326 -4.82 29.08 13.17
CA GLY A 326 -5.33 29.58 14.44
C GLY A 326 -4.64 28.93 15.63
N THR A 327 -5.43 28.34 16.54
CA THR A 327 -4.95 27.57 17.70
C THR A 327 -5.20 26.07 17.53
N CYS A 328 -5.46 25.59 16.30
CA CYS A 328 -5.70 24.18 16.02
C CYS A 328 -4.47 23.33 16.35
N SER A 329 -4.69 22.22 17.03
CA SER A 329 -3.60 21.27 17.28
C SER A 329 -3.20 20.53 15.99
N GLY A 330 -1.96 20.02 15.94
CA GLY A 330 -1.49 19.20 14.82
C GLY A 330 -2.40 17.98 14.54
N GLU A 331 -2.92 17.35 15.59
CA GLU A 331 -3.89 16.25 15.49
C GLU A 331 -5.20 16.67 14.81
N ALA A 332 -5.75 17.82 15.21
CA ALA A 332 -6.99 18.34 14.64
C ALA A 332 -6.79 18.67 13.15
N LEU A 333 -5.67 19.28 12.80
CA LEU A 333 -5.29 19.58 11.41
C LEU A 333 -5.11 18.30 10.58
N MET A 334 -4.43 17.29 11.12
CA MET A 334 -4.26 16.00 10.45
C MET A 334 -5.61 15.34 10.18
N ARG A 335 -6.52 15.32 11.17
CA ARG A 335 -7.87 14.80 10.98
C ARG A 335 -8.64 15.56 9.90
N ALA A 336 -8.56 16.87 9.89
CA ALA A 336 -9.23 17.71 8.89
C ALA A 336 -8.63 17.48 7.48
N MET A 337 -7.31 17.42 7.36
CA MET A 337 -6.64 17.15 6.09
C MET A 337 -6.98 15.74 5.56
N THR A 338 -7.05 14.75 6.42
CA THR A 338 -7.46 13.38 6.07
C THR A 338 -8.95 13.30 5.72
N ASN A 339 -9.82 14.03 6.41
CA ASN A 339 -11.24 14.12 6.06
C ASN A 339 -11.45 14.81 4.70
N SER A 340 -10.68 15.86 4.39
CA SER A 340 -10.68 16.49 3.07
C SER A 340 -10.26 15.50 1.97
N LEU A 341 -9.21 14.70 2.20
CA LEU A 341 -8.82 13.62 1.31
C LEU A 341 -9.97 12.63 1.09
N ASP A 342 -10.59 12.16 2.17
CA ASP A 342 -11.72 11.22 2.11
C ASP A 342 -12.87 11.74 1.25
N THR A 343 -13.26 13.00 1.46
CA THR A 343 -14.33 13.65 0.69
C THR A 343 -14.01 13.69 -0.80
N ILE A 344 -12.77 14.08 -1.14
CA ILE A 344 -12.31 14.20 -2.53
C ILE A 344 -12.15 12.81 -3.18
N VAL A 345 -11.64 11.82 -2.45
CA VAL A 345 -11.62 10.41 -2.89
C VAL A 345 -13.04 9.92 -3.15
N GLY A 346 -14.02 10.26 -2.31
CA GLY A 346 -15.43 9.94 -2.54
C GLY A 346 -15.97 10.47 -3.87
N LYS A 347 -15.53 11.67 -4.33
CA LYS A 347 -15.87 12.19 -5.65
C LYS A 347 -15.25 11.36 -6.78
N MET A 348 -13.97 10.95 -6.62
CA MET A 348 -13.30 10.07 -7.57
C MET A 348 -14.00 8.73 -7.70
N LEU A 349 -14.28 8.07 -6.57
CA LEU A 349 -14.98 6.78 -6.55
C LEU A 349 -16.35 6.85 -7.22
N SER A 350 -17.13 7.89 -6.91
CA SER A 350 -18.46 8.11 -7.51
C SER A 350 -18.38 8.31 -9.02
N ALA A 351 -17.37 9.02 -9.51
CA ALA A 351 -17.17 9.24 -10.94
C ALA A 351 -16.79 7.94 -11.65
N VAL A 352 -15.84 7.18 -11.09
CA VAL A 352 -15.39 5.90 -11.68
C VAL A 352 -16.51 4.87 -11.69
N ASP A 353 -17.25 4.73 -10.60
CA ASP A 353 -18.39 3.80 -10.51
C ASP A 353 -19.50 4.13 -11.53
N ALA A 354 -19.64 5.40 -11.90
CA ALA A 354 -20.60 5.84 -12.92
C ALA A 354 -20.08 5.65 -14.35
N LEU A 355 -18.76 5.67 -14.57
CA LEU A 355 -18.14 5.51 -15.89
C LEU A 355 -17.98 4.04 -16.28
N ASP A 356 -17.33 3.24 -15.45
CA ASP A 356 -17.17 1.80 -15.68
C ASP A 356 -17.04 1.00 -14.38
N PRO A 357 -18.05 0.19 -14.03
CA PRO A 357 -18.00 -0.68 -12.85
C PRO A 357 -16.98 -1.83 -12.98
N ASN A 358 -16.45 -2.12 -14.18
CA ASN A 358 -15.38 -3.09 -14.39
C ASN A 358 -14.01 -2.50 -14.01
N THR A 359 -13.94 -1.85 -12.84
CA THR A 359 -12.75 -1.16 -12.34
C THR A 359 -12.32 -1.70 -10.99
N TYR A 360 -11.06 -2.09 -10.89
CA TYR A 360 -10.41 -2.34 -9.60
C TYR A 360 -9.93 -1.02 -9.00
N VAL A 361 -10.20 -0.84 -7.71
CA VAL A 361 -9.71 0.29 -6.91
C VAL A 361 -8.80 -0.24 -5.84
N ILE A 362 -7.57 0.27 -5.80
CA ILE A 362 -6.54 -0.03 -4.81
C ILE A 362 -6.27 1.27 -4.05
N PHE A 363 -6.40 1.27 -2.72
CA PHE A 363 -6.07 2.40 -1.86
C PHE A 363 -4.98 2.01 -0.87
N ILE A 364 -3.93 2.82 -0.75
CA ILE A 364 -2.82 2.60 0.20
C ILE A 364 -2.27 3.92 0.75
N GLY A 365 -1.80 3.90 2.02
CA GLY A 365 -0.91 4.94 2.57
C GLY A 365 0.54 4.71 2.14
N ASP A 366 1.30 5.77 1.89
CA ASP A 366 2.70 5.63 1.46
C ASP A 366 3.72 5.52 2.60
N ASN A 367 3.37 5.92 3.81
CA ASN A 367 4.11 5.69 5.06
C ASN A 367 3.23 6.00 6.26
N GLY A 368 3.71 5.62 7.44
CA GLY A 368 3.03 5.91 8.69
C GLY A 368 2.92 7.40 9.01
N THR A 369 2.11 7.70 10.02
CA THR A 369 1.83 9.07 10.45
C THR A 369 3.09 9.76 10.96
N PRO A 370 3.35 11.02 10.56
CA PRO A 370 4.50 11.77 11.04
C PRO A 370 4.43 12.05 12.54
N MET A 371 5.59 12.00 13.18
CA MET A 371 5.78 12.45 14.54
C MET A 371 6.85 13.53 14.56
N TYR A 372 6.50 14.79 14.83
CA TYR A 372 7.48 15.86 14.86
C TYR A 372 7.26 16.77 16.07
N GLY A 373 8.17 16.71 17.01
CA GLY A 373 8.34 17.72 18.04
C GLY A 373 9.15 18.92 17.55
N ARG A 374 8.91 19.44 16.34
CA ARG A 374 9.56 20.65 15.84
C ARG A 374 8.62 21.85 15.98
N PRO A 375 9.08 23.01 16.47
CA PRO A 375 8.27 24.23 16.48
C PRO A 375 7.73 24.53 15.07
N GLY A 376 6.42 24.68 14.94
CA GLY A 376 5.74 24.90 13.67
C GLY A 376 5.40 23.66 12.85
N LEU A 377 5.79 22.48 13.33
CA LEU A 377 5.39 21.17 12.83
C LEU A 377 4.90 20.38 14.05
N ASP A 378 3.77 20.78 14.63
CA ASP A 378 3.13 20.05 15.71
C ASP A 378 2.44 18.83 15.11
N PHE A 379 3.14 17.72 15.06
CA PHE A 379 2.60 16.46 14.63
C PHE A 379 2.14 15.62 15.82
N ILE A 380 1.20 14.79 15.53
CA ILE A 380 0.51 13.86 16.39
C ILE A 380 1.52 13.02 17.17
N ASP A 381 1.41 13.04 18.48
CA ASP A 381 1.70 11.86 19.29
C ASP A 381 0.62 10.85 18.90
N ASN A 382 0.99 9.80 18.21
CA ASN A 382 0.12 8.73 17.76
C ASN A 382 -1.18 8.61 18.56
N MET A 383 -2.28 8.40 17.88
CA MET A 383 -3.60 8.20 18.48
C MET A 383 -3.69 6.93 19.34
N TYR A 384 -2.57 6.25 19.53
CA TYR A 384 -2.38 5.07 20.36
C TYR A 384 -1.31 5.30 21.42
N ILE A 385 -1.09 4.29 22.28
CA ILE A 385 0.13 4.21 23.08
C ILE A 385 1.29 4.12 22.11
N THR A 386 2.19 5.09 22.15
CA THR A 386 3.45 4.98 21.45
C THR A 386 4.56 5.62 22.22
N ARG A 387 5.72 5.04 22.09
CA ARG A 387 6.94 5.68 22.55
C ARG A 387 7.25 6.86 21.65
N THR A 388 7.59 7.98 22.24
CA THR A 388 8.09 9.15 21.52
C THR A 388 9.21 8.74 20.54
N GLY A 389 9.09 9.16 19.28
CA GLY A 389 10.10 8.86 18.25
C GLY A 389 9.81 7.66 17.35
N ARG A 390 8.62 7.03 17.47
CA ARG A 390 8.19 5.95 16.61
C ARG A 390 7.08 6.41 15.67
N GLY A 391 7.35 6.78 14.45
CA GLY A 391 6.39 7.24 13.43
C GLY A 391 7.07 7.26 12.08
N LYS A 392 6.57 8.08 11.15
CA LYS A 392 7.21 8.28 9.83
C LYS A 392 8.73 8.44 9.99
N GLY A 393 9.49 7.73 9.16
CA GLY A 393 10.96 7.72 9.22
C GLY A 393 11.54 6.67 10.15
N THR A 394 10.71 5.84 10.80
CA THR A 394 11.15 4.69 11.61
C THR A 394 10.55 3.40 11.09
N THR A 395 11.21 2.28 11.34
CA THR A 395 10.75 0.96 10.91
C THR A 395 9.81 0.28 11.91
N TYR A 396 9.36 1.00 12.96
CA TYR A 396 8.32 0.51 13.86
C TYR A 396 6.94 0.50 13.19
N GLU A 397 5.97 -0.24 13.77
CA GLU A 397 4.62 -0.37 13.20
C GLU A 397 3.99 1.00 12.88
N SER A 398 4.13 1.98 13.76
CA SER A 398 3.60 3.33 13.53
C SER A 398 4.27 4.11 12.39
N GLY A 399 5.47 3.71 11.98
CA GLY A 399 6.17 4.31 10.83
C GLY A 399 5.95 3.58 9.52
N ALA A 400 5.65 2.27 9.58
CA ALA A 400 5.55 1.40 8.42
C ALA A 400 4.14 0.88 8.13
N ARG A 401 3.28 0.73 9.14
CA ARG A 401 1.94 0.15 8.98
C ARG A 401 0.93 1.17 8.47
N VAL A 402 0.35 0.87 7.31
CA VAL A 402 -0.51 1.79 6.55
C VAL A 402 -1.87 1.17 6.24
N PRO A 403 -2.91 1.99 5.97
CA PRO A 403 -4.17 1.49 5.47
C PRO A 403 -4.02 0.94 4.07
N PHE A 404 -4.68 -0.20 3.80
CA PHE A 404 -4.68 -0.84 2.47
C PHE A 404 -6.00 -1.55 2.20
N VAL A 405 -6.60 -1.26 1.06
CA VAL A 405 -7.87 -1.84 0.61
C VAL A 405 -7.82 -2.11 -0.89
N ILE A 406 -8.41 -3.23 -1.30
CA ILE A 406 -8.68 -3.53 -2.72
C ILE A 406 -10.16 -3.83 -2.89
N ARG A 407 -10.82 -3.12 -3.83
CA ARG A 407 -12.21 -3.33 -4.25
C ARG A 407 -12.25 -3.54 -5.75
N GLY A 408 -13.19 -4.33 -6.24
CA GLY A 408 -13.44 -4.45 -7.67
C GLY A 408 -14.29 -5.67 -8.03
N PRO A 409 -14.41 -5.98 -9.32
CA PRO A 409 -15.18 -7.12 -9.78
C PRO A 409 -14.77 -8.43 -9.12
N ASN A 410 -15.76 -9.21 -8.68
CA ASN A 410 -15.58 -10.52 -8.04
C ASN A 410 -14.82 -10.53 -6.69
N ILE A 411 -14.51 -9.36 -6.11
CA ILE A 411 -13.99 -9.29 -4.75
C ILE A 411 -15.18 -9.20 -3.78
N GLY A 412 -15.21 -10.09 -2.77
CA GLY A 412 -16.26 -10.12 -1.76
C GLY A 412 -16.28 -8.87 -0.89
N ALA A 413 -17.49 -8.36 -0.61
CA ALA A 413 -17.66 -7.23 0.31
C ALA A 413 -17.39 -7.62 1.77
N ASN A 414 -16.97 -6.64 2.59
CA ASN A 414 -16.62 -6.78 4.01
C ASN A 414 -15.50 -7.80 4.27
N GLY A 415 -14.62 -8.03 3.28
CA GLY A 415 -13.46 -8.87 3.44
C GLY A 415 -12.42 -8.22 4.38
N VAL A 416 -11.85 -9.02 5.28
CA VAL A 416 -10.73 -8.61 6.13
C VAL A 416 -9.66 -9.70 6.06
N SER A 417 -8.45 -9.30 5.70
CA SER A 417 -7.28 -10.18 5.71
C SER A 417 -6.28 -9.74 6.77
N THR A 418 -5.75 -10.70 7.50
CA THR A 418 -4.66 -10.51 8.47
C THR A 418 -3.30 -10.88 7.88
N GLU A 419 -3.22 -11.19 6.58
CA GLU A 419 -1.96 -11.43 5.89
C GLU A 419 -1.01 -10.25 6.08
N TYR A 420 0.27 -10.55 6.27
CA TYR A 420 1.31 -9.54 6.29
C TYR A 420 1.73 -9.19 4.85
N VAL A 421 1.31 -8.01 4.44
CA VAL A 421 1.44 -7.48 3.08
C VAL A 421 2.50 -6.40 3.06
N HIS A 422 3.25 -6.32 1.96
CA HIS A 422 4.15 -5.20 1.69
C HIS A 422 3.63 -4.35 0.51
N ALA A 423 3.92 -3.07 0.51
CA ALA A 423 3.49 -2.17 -0.57
C ALA A 423 3.97 -2.63 -1.96
N SER A 424 5.12 -3.33 -2.05
CA SER A 424 5.59 -3.94 -3.30
C SER A 424 4.60 -4.95 -3.89
N ASP A 425 3.73 -5.58 -3.08
CA ASP A 425 2.77 -6.58 -3.56
C ASP A 425 1.73 -6.02 -4.53
N ILE A 426 1.60 -4.69 -4.55
CA ILE A 426 0.79 -3.97 -5.54
C ILE A 426 1.31 -4.24 -6.96
N PHE A 427 2.62 -4.35 -7.17
CA PHE A 427 3.23 -4.71 -8.46
C PHE A 427 2.64 -6.02 -9.00
N SER A 428 2.84 -7.12 -8.28
CA SER A 428 2.39 -8.45 -8.70
C SER A 428 0.87 -8.57 -8.72
N THR A 429 0.19 -7.93 -7.76
CA THR A 429 -1.28 -7.92 -7.71
C THR A 429 -1.88 -7.17 -8.89
N THR A 430 -1.35 -6.01 -9.25
CA THR A 430 -1.84 -5.21 -10.38
C THR A 430 -1.69 -5.97 -11.71
N LEU A 431 -0.54 -6.63 -11.93
CA LEU A 431 -0.33 -7.47 -13.11
C LEU A 431 -1.32 -8.64 -13.14
N ALA A 432 -1.56 -9.31 -12.01
CA ALA A 432 -2.54 -10.38 -11.91
C ALA A 432 -3.97 -9.89 -12.20
N LEU A 433 -4.38 -8.74 -11.65
CA LEU A 433 -5.68 -8.11 -11.93
C LEU A 433 -5.84 -7.76 -13.42
N ALA A 434 -4.77 -7.36 -14.08
CA ALA A 434 -4.73 -7.11 -15.52
C ALA A 434 -4.70 -8.38 -16.36
N GLY A 435 -4.60 -9.58 -15.77
CA GLY A 435 -4.43 -10.84 -16.47
C GLY A 435 -3.11 -10.95 -17.21
N LEU A 436 -2.06 -10.34 -16.67
CA LEU A 436 -0.69 -10.39 -17.20
C LEU A 436 0.18 -11.37 -16.39
N SER A 437 1.24 -11.84 -17.03
CA SER A 437 2.25 -12.66 -16.35
C SER A 437 3.03 -11.82 -15.34
N ILE A 438 3.29 -12.39 -14.17
CA ILE A 438 4.15 -11.78 -13.16
C ILE A 438 5.57 -12.23 -13.44
N PRO A 439 6.53 -11.31 -13.67
CA PRO A 439 7.91 -11.68 -13.91
C PRO A 439 8.58 -12.21 -12.62
N GLU A 440 9.46 -13.18 -12.74
CA GLU A 440 10.29 -13.65 -11.63
C GLU A 440 11.42 -12.64 -11.29
N THR A 441 11.85 -11.89 -12.29
CA THR A 441 12.94 -10.91 -12.16
C THR A 441 12.61 -9.62 -12.90
N VAL A 442 13.18 -8.51 -12.43
CA VAL A 442 13.13 -7.17 -13.05
C VAL A 442 14.55 -6.65 -13.27
N SER A 443 14.71 -5.65 -14.16
CA SER A 443 16.02 -5.03 -14.40
C SER A 443 16.56 -4.36 -13.13
N ASN A 444 17.88 -4.37 -12.96
CA ASN A 444 18.58 -3.61 -11.92
C ASN A 444 18.79 -2.14 -12.32
N HIS A 445 19.42 -1.35 -11.44
CA HIS A 445 19.62 0.09 -11.58
C HIS A 445 20.37 0.53 -12.86
N ASP A 446 21.28 -0.28 -13.39
CA ASP A 446 22.07 0.06 -14.58
C ASP A 446 21.62 -0.67 -15.85
N GLY A 447 20.58 -1.50 -15.72
CA GLY A 447 20.07 -2.33 -16.82
C GLY A 447 21.02 -3.45 -17.26
N SER A 448 22.13 -3.69 -16.54
CA SER A 448 23.14 -4.71 -16.89
C SER A 448 22.78 -6.11 -16.39
N GLY A 449 21.83 -6.23 -15.47
CA GLY A 449 21.42 -7.47 -14.84
C GLY A 449 19.96 -7.45 -14.40
N THR A 450 19.56 -8.47 -13.66
CA THR A 450 18.21 -8.62 -13.13
C THR A 450 18.22 -8.93 -11.64
N LEU A 451 17.15 -8.50 -10.95
CA LEU A 451 16.88 -8.76 -9.53
C LEU A 451 15.62 -9.60 -9.39
N ALA A 452 15.64 -10.57 -8.48
CA ALA A 452 14.43 -11.32 -8.15
C ALA A 452 13.39 -10.40 -7.55
N VAL A 453 12.15 -10.50 -8.02
CA VAL A 453 10.99 -9.75 -7.50
C VAL A 453 10.70 -10.21 -6.08
N ASP A 454 10.46 -9.25 -5.17
CA ASP A 454 10.08 -9.52 -3.77
C ASP A 454 8.56 -9.57 -3.59
N ALA A 455 7.85 -8.94 -4.51
CA ALA A 455 6.39 -8.82 -4.51
C ALA A 455 5.70 -10.16 -4.73
N VAL A 456 4.63 -10.41 -3.99
CA VAL A 456 3.72 -11.54 -4.24
C VAL A 456 2.35 -11.04 -4.67
N SER A 457 1.62 -11.86 -5.43
CA SER A 457 0.24 -11.51 -5.82
C SER A 457 -0.72 -11.82 -4.69
N LEU A 458 -1.63 -10.89 -4.41
CA LEU A 458 -2.74 -11.07 -3.46
C LEU A 458 -3.98 -11.71 -4.12
N ALA A 459 -3.94 -12.03 -5.42
CA ALA A 459 -5.05 -12.64 -6.14
C ALA A 459 -5.59 -13.91 -5.47
N PRO A 460 -4.79 -14.82 -4.89
CA PRO A 460 -5.31 -15.98 -4.18
C PRO A 460 -6.18 -15.61 -2.96
N ILE A 461 -5.84 -14.53 -2.23
CA ILE A 461 -6.65 -14.02 -1.12
C ILE A 461 -7.94 -13.39 -1.66
N LEU A 462 -7.84 -12.61 -2.73
CA LEU A 462 -8.97 -11.85 -3.28
C LEU A 462 -10.03 -12.75 -3.94
N PHE A 463 -9.63 -13.84 -4.59
CA PHE A 463 -10.51 -14.63 -5.46
C PHE A 463 -10.67 -16.10 -5.08
N GLU A 464 -9.70 -16.68 -4.37
CA GLU A 464 -9.65 -18.12 -4.09
C GLU A 464 -9.90 -18.43 -2.61
N GLY A 465 -10.00 -17.40 -1.75
CA GLY A 465 -10.21 -17.56 -0.32
C GLY A 465 -8.97 -18.06 0.44
N ALA A 466 -7.78 -17.90 -0.14
CA ALA A 466 -6.54 -18.21 0.55
C ALA A 466 -6.38 -17.34 1.81
N ALA A 467 -5.95 -17.94 2.90
CA ALA A 467 -5.69 -17.21 4.13
C ALA A 467 -4.35 -16.46 4.09
N THR A 468 -3.37 -17.00 3.35
CA THR A 468 -2.03 -16.45 3.23
C THR A 468 -1.47 -16.69 1.83
N VAL A 469 -0.56 -15.83 1.39
CA VAL A 469 0.23 -15.95 0.15
C VAL A 469 1.72 -16.08 0.43
N ARG A 470 2.13 -15.91 1.70
CA ARG A 470 3.49 -16.15 2.17
C ARG A 470 3.52 -17.27 3.19
N ASP A 471 4.63 -18.00 3.28
CA ASP A 471 4.83 -18.95 4.38
C ASP A 471 4.85 -18.19 5.70
N PRO A 472 3.99 -18.57 6.69
CA PRO A 472 3.88 -17.84 7.95
C PRO A 472 5.17 -17.78 8.79
N SER A 473 6.06 -18.74 8.62
CA SER A 473 7.30 -18.87 9.40
C SER A 473 8.53 -18.43 8.62
N GLU A 474 8.68 -18.91 7.38
CA GLU A 474 9.88 -18.70 6.58
C GLU A 474 9.75 -17.48 5.65
N GLY A 475 8.54 -17.10 5.25
CA GLY A 475 8.28 -15.88 4.49
C GLY A 475 8.56 -14.64 5.34
N TYR A 476 8.93 -13.56 4.68
CA TYR A 476 9.22 -12.29 5.34
C TYR A 476 8.88 -11.10 4.46
N ILE A 477 8.76 -9.95 5.10
CA ILE A 477 8.79 -8.62 4.47
C ILE A 477 9.79 -7.75 5.24
N THR A 478 10.35 -6.75 4.56
CA THR A 478 11.34 -5.84 5.13
C THR A 478 10.91 -4.39 4.96
N THR A 479 11.33 -3.56 5.90
CA THR A 479 11.21 -2.11 5.81
C THR A 479 12.49 -1.49 6.31
N GLU A 480 12.90 -0.38 5.68
CA GLU A 480 14.19 0.21 5.94
C GLU A 480 14.11 1.74 5.92
N SER A 481 14.86 2.38 6.79
CA SER A 481 14.96 3.82 6.90
C SER A 481 16.41 4.26 7.07
N LEU A 482 16.83 5.20 6.24
CA LEU A 482 18.00 6.04 6.51
C LEU A 482 17.48 7.42 6.87
N ASN A 483 17.43 7.73 8.16
CA ASN A 483 16.82 8.97 8.64
C ASN A 483 17.79 10.14 8.58
N LEU A 484 17.80 10.86 7.47
CA LEU A 484 18.62 12.07 7.26
C LEU A 484 18.20 13.24 8.17
N MET A 485 17.03 13.17 8.82
CA MET A 485 16.47 14.27 9.63
C MET A 485 16.88 14.19 11.10
N THR A 486 17.31 13.02 11.59
CA THR A 486 17.63 12.76 13.00
C THR A 486 19.07 12.33 13.26
N ASN A 487 20.04 12.76 12.45
CA ASN A 487 21.45 12.33 12.50
C ASN A 487 21.69 10.87 12.05
N SER A 488 21.08 10.50 10.92
CA SER A 488 21.53 9.39 10.05
C SER A 488 21.72 8.02 10.69
N SER A 489 20.95 7.64 11.70
CA SER A 489 20.92 6.24 12.08
C SER A 489 20.09 5.45 11.07
N ARG A 490 20.72 4.48 10.45
CA ARG A 490 20.05 3.49 9.63
C ARG A 490 19.26 2.54 10.51
N GLN A 491 18.05 2.25 10.11
CA GLN A 491 17.19 1.31 10.80
C GLN A 491 16.60 0.34 9.79
N VAL A 492 16.69 -0.95 10.05
CA VAL A 492 16.12 -2.01 9.20
C VAL A 492 15.25 -2.90 10.07
N ALA A 493 14.09 -3.25 9.57
CA ALA A 493 13.24 -4.24 10.20
C ALA A 493 12.84 -5.34 9.22
N ALA A 494 12.73 -6.56 9.74
CA ALA A 494 12.12 -7.68 9.06
C ALA A 494 11.05 -8.31 9.93
N ARG A 495 9.95 -8.75 9.32
CA ARG A 495 8.90 -9.52 10.00
C ARG A 495 8.45 -10.73 9.20
N ASN A 496 7.91 -11.70 9.90
CA ASN A 496 7.01 -12.71 9.35
C ASN A 496 5.57 -12.51 9.90
N ALA A 497 4.73 -13.54 9.87
CA ALA A 497 3.36 -13.44 10.35
C ALA A 497 3.24 -13.01 11.81
N SER A 498 4.16 -13.43 12.69
CA SER A 498 4.06 -13.27 14.14
C SER A 498 5.15 -12.41 14.76
N TYR A 499 6.36 -12.44 14.23
CA TYR A 499 7.53 -11.86 14.87
C TYR A 499 8.17 -10.78 14.03
N LYS A 500 8.82 -9.84 14.70
CA LYS A 500 9.56 -8.74 14.10
C LYS A 500 10.88 -8.51 14.81
N VAL A 501 11.92 -8.26 14.02
CA VAL A 501 13.23 -7.79 14.48
C VAL A 501 13.45 -6.41 13.90
N VAL A 502 13.92 -5.48 14.74
CA VAL A 502 14.29 -4.11 14.37
C VAL A 502 15.73 -3.91 14.77
N CYS A 503 16.63 -3.65 13.81
CA CYS A 503 18.05 -3.38 14.08
C CYS A 503 18.38 -1.93 13.73
N SER A 504 19.12 -1.25 14.60
CA SER A 504 19.59 0.13 14.42
C SER A 504 21.09 0.14 14.21
N GLU A 505 21.55 0.74 13.10
CA GLU A 505 22.96 0.96 12.71
C GLU A 505 23.77 -0.29 12.39
N THR A 506 23.61 -1.36 13.13
CA THR A 506 24.31 -2.63 12.91
C THR A 506 23.36 -3.81 13.02
N THR A 507 23.77 -4.98 12.51
CA THR A 507 23.03 -6.25 12.63
C THR A 507 23.49 -7.08 13.84
N GLU A 508 24.35 -6.50 14.71
CA GLU A 508 24.75 -7.17 15.94
C GLU A 508 23.55 -7.34 16.86
N LEU A 509 23.48 -8.47 17.56
CA LEU A 509 22.32 -8.84 18.37
C LEU A 509 21.95 -7.77 19.40
N ASP A 510 22.96 -7.08 19.96
CA ASP A 510 22.74 -6.03 20.96
C ASP A 510 22.06 -4.78 20.38
N ALA A 511 22.25 -4.51 19.09
CA ALA A 511 21.65 -3.39 18.38
C ALA A 511 20.22 -3.65 17.90
N CYS A 512 19.69 -4.87 18.08
CA CYS A 512 18.39 -5.28 17.60
C CYS A 512 17.37 -5.39 18.75
N GLU A 513 16.12 -5.04 18.48
CA GLU A 513 14.94 -5.32 19.31
C GLU A 513 14.12 -6.45 18.67
N PHE A 514 13.40 -7.20 19.49
CA PHE A 514 12.61 -8.35 19.05
C PHE A 514 11.20 -8.29 19.63
N PHE A 515 10.17 -8.46 18.78
CA PHE A 515 8.77 -8.33 19.18
C PHE A 515 7.93 -9.50 18.68
N ASN A 516 6.89 -9.84 19.45
CA ASN A 516 5.79 -10.68 19.00
C ASN A 516 4.60 -9.77 18.65
N LEU A 517 4.36 -9.55 17.39
CA LEU A 517 3.30 -8.64 16.91
C LEU A 517 1.88 -9.19 17.12
N ILE A 518 1.73 -10.49 17.39
CA ILE A 518 0.43 -11.08 17.75
C ILE A 518 0.05 -10.67 19.17
N ASP A 519 1.00 -10.69 20.11
CA ASP A 519 0.76 -10.38 21.51
C ASP A 519 0.96 -8.90 21.82
N ASP A 520 1.88 -8.24 21.12
CA ASP A 520 2.29 -6.85 21.31
C ASP A 520 2.35 -6.08 19.97
N PRO A 521 1.20 -5.81 19.33
CA PRO A 521 1.14 -5.16 18.02
C PRO A 521 1.59 -3.69 17.99
N LEU A 522 1.83 -3.06 19.15
CA LEU A 522 2.37 -1.70 19.27
C LEU A 522 3.85 -1.68 19.69
N GLU A 523 4.49 -2.85 19.80
CA GLU A 523 5.93 -2.98 20.07
C GLU A 523 6.38 -2.34 21.40
N GLU A 524 5.52 -2.43 22.44
CA GLU A 524 5.79 -1.84 23.74
C GLU A 524 6.68 -2.73 24.64
N PHE A 525 6.69 -4.05 24.38
CA PHE A 525 7.33 -5.07 25.22
C PHE A 525 8.25 -5.96 24.40
N ALA A 526 9.52 -5.56 24.28
CA ALA A 526 10.51 -6.37 23.58
C ALA A 526 10.72 -7.74 24.25
N LEU A 527 10.82 -8.78 23.45
CA LEU A 527 11.13 -10.12 23.87
C LEU A 527 12.61 -10.29 24.20
N VAL A 528 12.93 -11.31 25.01
CA VAL A 528 14.32 -11.71 25.24
C VAL A 528 14.91 -12.33 23.99
N LYS A 529 16.02 -11.77 23.53
CA LYS A 529 16.78 -12.26 22.37
C LYS A 529 17.65 -13.46 22.75
N PRO A 530 18.02 -14.34 21.79
CA PRO A 530 19.04 -15.36 22.03
C PRO A 530 20.44 -14.73 22.20
N ASP A 531 21.29 -15.38 22.96
CA ASP A 531 22.67 -14.95 23.14
C ASP A 531 23.52 -15.12 21.85
N SER A 532 23.12 -15.99 20.94
CA SER A 532 23.80 -16.29 19.69
C SER A 532 22.86 -16.90 18.65
N CYS A 533 23.04 -16.51 17.40
CA CYS A 533 22.42 -17.13 16.22
C CYS A 533 23.37 -18.04 15.42
N SER A 534 24.46 -18.53 16.04
CA SER A 534 25.35 -19.48 15.36
C SER A 534 24.62 -20.76 14.95
N ALA A 535 25.13 -21.43 13.92
CA ALA A 535 24.56 -22.70 13.44
C ALA A 535 24.44 -23.76 14.56
N GLU A 536 25.40 -23.77 15.50
CA GLU A 536 25.38 -24.68 16.67
C GLU A 536 24.30 -24.31 17.68
N ALA A 537 23.97 -23.02 17.84
CA ALA A 537 22.91 -22.56 18.72
C ALA A 537 21.55 -22.77 18.07
N SER A 538 21.41 -22.54 16.77
CA SER A 538 20.14 -22.61 16.01
C SER A 538 19.61 -24.04 15.84
N VAL A 539 20.46 -25.07 15.89
CA VAL A 539 20.03 -26.50 15.85
C VAL A 539 19.05 -26.88 16.97
N ARG A 540 19.00 -26.10 18.04
CA ARG A 540 18.10 -26.35 19.18
C ARG A 540 16.69 -25.86 18.96
N TRP A 541 16.46 -24.96 18.01
CA TRP A 541 15.18 -24.27 17.83
C TRP A 541 14.47 -24.75 16.57
N THR A 542 13.15 -24.72 16.65
CA THR A 542 12.24 -25.02 15.56
C THR A 542 11.36 -23.79 15.28
N THR A 543 10.54 -23.84 14.25
CA THR A 543 9.55 -22.79 13.92
C THR A 543 8.51 -22.56 15.02
N ALA A 544 8.48 -23.38 16.09
CA ALA A 544 7.67 -23.14 17.27
C ALA A 544 8.37 -22.23 18.31
N ASP A 545 9.67 -21.99 18.17
CA ASP A 545 10.47 -21.27 19.14
C ASP A 545 10.69 -19.82 18.71
N PRO A 546 10.39 -18.80 19.55
CA PRO A 546 10.63 -17.40 19.21
C PRO A 546 12.08 -17.11 18.78
N GLN A 547 13.06 -17.76 19.39
CA GLN A 547 14.48 -17.58 19.10
C GLN A 547 14.84 -18.00 17.65
N TRP A 548 14.17 -19.02 17.11
CA TRP A 548 14.31 -19.40 15.70
C TRP A 548 13.92 -18.25 14.78
N HIS A 549 12.76 -17.63 15.05
CA HIS A 549 12.26 -16.50 14.26
C HIS A 549 13.18 -15.28 14.36
N PHE A 550 13.70 -15.00 15.57
CA PHE A 550 14.67 -13.92 15.73
C PHE A 550 15.87 -14.11 14.82
N CYS A 551 16.53 -15.27 14.90
CA CYS A 551 17.73 -15.53 14.11
C CYS A 551 17.44 -15.53 12.61
N ARG A 552 16.32 -16.11 12.17
CA ARG A 552 15.90 -16.09 10.77
C ARG A 552 15.71 -14.67 10.23
N LEU A 553 15.01 -13.82 10.98
CA LEU A 553 14.76 -12.43 10.59
C LEU A 553 16.03 -11.58 10.68
N ASN A 554 16.91 -11.84 11.63
CA ASN A 554 18.21 -11.16 11.73
C ASN A 554 19.12 -11.50 10.54
N ASP A 555 19.10 -12.75 10.06
CA ASP A 555 19.81 -13.15 8.84
C ASP A 555 19.27 -12.42 7.60
N VAL A 556 17.95 -12.24 7.50
CA VAL A 556 17.32 -11.42 6.44
C VAL A 556 17.82 -9.98 6.47
N ILE A 557 17.84 -9.36 7.67
CA ILE A 557 18.36 -8.00 7.84
C ILE A 557 19.83 -7.92 7.46
N ALA A 558 20.64 -8.90 7.84
CA ALA A 558 22.05 -8.95 7.51
C ALA A 558 22.28 -9.04 5.99
N MET A 559 21.46 -9.81 5.26
CA MET A 559 21.50 -9.86 3.79
C MET A 559 21.16 -8.53 3.13
N GLN A 560 20.14 -7.80 3.65
CA GLN A 560 19.80 -6.46 3.17
C GLN A 560 20.97 -5.48 3.40
N SER A 561 21.56 -5.51 4.59
CA SER A 561 22.71 -4.66 4.93
C SER A 561 23.91 -4.91 4.03
N PHE A 562 24.14 -6.17 3.61
CA PHE A 562 25.23 -6.51 2.70
C PHE A 562 24.99 -5.93 1.28
N LEU A 563 23.76 -5.93 0.80
CA LEU A 563 23.42 -5.36 -0.50
C LEU A 563 23.76 -3.86 -0.56
N HIS A 564 23.51 -3.12 0.53
CA HIS A 564 23.84 -1.69 0.61
C HIS A 564 25.33 -1.38 0.69
N THR A 565 26.10 -2.14 1.49
CA THR A 565 27.55 -1.94 1.56
C THR A 565 28.21 -2.18 0.21
N ALA A 566 27.66 -3.05 -0.62
CA ALA A 566 28.14 -3.28 -1.99
C ALA A 566 27.77 -2.12 -2.94
N ALA A 567 26.56 -1.57 -2.81
CA ALA A 567 26.10 -0.40 -3.60
C ALA A 567 26.82 0.88 -3.20
N ASP A 568 27.02 1.11 -1.89
CA ASP A 568 27.77 2.27 -1.39
C ASP A 568 29.24 2.23 -1.81
N ALA A 569 29.85 1.06 -1.90
CA ALA A 569 31.22 0.89 -2.40
C ALA A 569 31.34 1.15 -3.91
N ALA A 570 30.27 0.89 -4.69
CA ALA A 570 30.23 1.16 -6.13
C ALA A 570 29.97 2.65 -6.45
N ASN A 571 29.33 3.40 -5.53
CA ASN A 571 28.97 4.81 -5.68
C ASN A 571 29.92 5.80 -4.99
N GLN A 572 31.03 5.34 -4.41
CA GLN A 572 32.06 6.27 -3.90
C GLN A 572 32.90 6.78 -5.10
N PRO A 573 33.04 8.13 -5.24
CA PRO A 573 33.69 8.79 -6.36
C PRO A 573 35.21 8.50 -6.44
#